data_bab54b6fb92da2402aa5b4f583c7115f
#
_entry.id   bab54b6fb92da2402aa5b4f583c7115f
#
_cell.length_a   1.000
_cell.length_b   1.000
_cell.length_c   1.000
_cell.angle_alpha   90.00
_cell.angle_beta   90.00
_cell.angle_gamma   90.00
#
_symmetry.space_group_name_H-M   'P 1'
#
loop_
_entity.id
_entity.type
_entity.pdbx_description
1 polymer ?
#
loop_
_entity_poly.entity_id
_entity_poly.type
_entity_poly.pdbx_seq_one_letter_code
_entity_poly.pdbx_strand_id
1 'polypeptide(L)'
;CVDPQAYVGTINGRINALAYEASVIYWLTGEEKYAKFAADILNQWVSGVVYQEPIDGPGRTGFLDIQTLGDEKEKPLILAYDFLYPYLVKYKYPLENYDKAFEKVAWTLLFRGYTGNNWFAAESSTLVAAALSLKDAQKRNFYLDFYLNRDTVVDGCGQLSLPSASKLWFTPDGHWKEPGGYHNYPVSKLIEAALMLENNGYQIFNQYPILLN
;
A
#
# COMPACT_ATOMS: atom_id res chain seq x y z
N CYS A 1 1.75 -1.44 -30.88
CA CYS A 1 0.67 -0.57 -30.34
C CYS A 1 0.86 -0.51 -28.84
N VAL A 2 0.96 0.69 -28.29
CA VAL A 2 0.97 0.88 -26.84
C VAL A 2 -0.48 0.74 -26.36
N ASP A 3 -0.73 -0.10 -25.37
CA ASP A 3 -2.04 -0.19 -24.74
C ASP A 3 -2.36 1.17 -24.08
N PRO A 4 -3.45 1.86 -24.48
CA PRO A 4 -3.78 3.16 -23.93
C PRO A 4 -4.01 3.13 -22.41
N GLN A 5 -4.53 2.03 -21.87
CA GLN A 5 -4.78 1.88 -20.42
C GLN A 5 -3.47 1.74 -19.64
N ALA A 6 -2.52 0.95 -20.14
CA ALA A 6 -1.20 0.84 -19.53
C ALA A 6 -0.45 2.17 -19.55
N TYR A 7 -0.64 2.97 -20.61
CA TYR A 7 -0.06 4.32 -20.69
C TYR A 7 -0.66 5.28 -19.65
N VAL A 8 -1.98 5.29 -19.50
CA VAL A 8 -2.67 6.09 -18.47
C VAL A 8 -2.22 5.68 -17.08
N GLY A 9 -2.16 4.39 -16.77
CA GLY A 9 -1.67 3.89 -15.49
C GLY A 9 -0.23 4.30 -15.19
N THR A 10 0.63 4.37 -16.22
CA THR A 10 2.00 4.87 -16.07
C THR A 10 2.05 6.36 -15.73
N ILE A 11 1.22 7.17 -16.40
CA ILE A 11 1.12 8.62 -16.12
C ILE A 11 0.60 8.83 -14.69
N ASN A 12 -0.47 8.16 -14.31
CA ASN A 12 -1.04 8.26 -12.97
C ASN A 12 -0.03 7.89 -11.90
N GLY A 13 0.71 6.79 -12.08
CA GLY A 13 1.76 6.39 -11.16
C GLY A 13 2.84 7.46 -10.98
N ARG A 14 3.24 8.14 -12.07
CA ARG A 14 4.20 9.27 -12.01
C ARG A 14 3.63 10.48 -11.28
N ILE A 15 2.37 10.82 -11.52
CA ILE A 15 1.68 11.91 -10.81
C ILE A 15 1.62 11.62 -9.32
N ASN A 16 1.29 10.39 -8.93
CA ASN A 16 1.23 9.96 -7.54
C ASN A 16 2.60 10.04 -6.86
N ALA A 17 3.65 9.59 -7.55
CA ALA A 17 5.02 9.72 -7.05
C ALA A 17 5.41 11.18 -6.84
N LEU A 18 5.11 12.08 -7.78
CA LEU A 18 5.35 13.52 -7.65
C LEU A 18 4.59 14.14 -6.48
N ALA A 19 3.35 13.70 -6.23
CA ALA A 19 2.58 14.16 -5.07
C ALA A 19 3.25 13.73 -3.75
N TYR A 20 3.75 12.50 -3.67
CA TYR A 20 4.50 12.03 -2.53
C TYR A 20 5.80 12.84 -2.33
N GLU A 21 6.61 13.03 -3.36
CA GLU A 21 7.83 13.83 -3.30
C GLU A 21 7.54 15.26 -2.86
N ALA A 22 6.50 15.89 -3.39
CA ALA A 22 6.08 17.23 -2.98
C ALA A 22 5.63 17.27 -1.52
N SER A 23 4.95 16.24 -1.02
CA SER A 23 4.57 16.15 0.40
C SER A 23 5.78 16.09 1.33
N VAL A 24 6.82 15.36 0.94
CA VAL A 24 8.10 15.31 1.66
C VAL A 24 8.81 16.67 1.63
N ILE A 25 8.85 17.34 0.47
CA ILE A 25 9.43 18.70 0.36
C ILE A 25 8.68 19.67 1.27
N TYR A 26 7.36 19.64 1.29
CA TYR A 26 6.56 20.43 2.23
C TYR A 26 6.95 20.16 3.69
N TRP A 27 7.04 18.90 4.08
CA TRP A 27 7.42 18.53 5.45
C TRP A 27 8.80 19.06 5.84
N LEU A 28 9.76 19.04 4.91
CA LEU A 28 11.12 19.53 5.13
C LEU A 28 11.24 21.05 5.15
N THR A 29 10.45 21.75 4.32
CA THR A 29 10.62 23.18 4.05
C THR A 29 9.54 24.07 4.66
N GLY A 30 8.35 23.51 4.93
CA GLY A 30 7.16 24.27 5.32
C GLY A 30 6.52 25.06 4.17
N GLU A 31 7.00 24.93 2.92
CA GLU A 31 6.48 25.68 1.78
C GLU A 31 5.14 25.14 1.29
N GLU A 32 4.04 25.81 1.61
CA GLU A 32 2.66 25.37 1.35
C GLU A 32 2.31 25.15 -0.13
N LYS A 33 3.06 25.71 -1.06
CA LYS A 33 2.86 25.47 -2.50
C LYS A 33 3.00 23.98 -2.85
N TYR A 34 3.93 23.28 -2.18
CA TYR A 34 4.13 21.84 -2.35
C TYR A 34 3.03 21.04 -1.69
N ALA A 35 2.60 21.46 -0.49
CA ALA A 35 1.46 20.84 0.19
C ALA A 35 0.18 20.96 -0.64
N LYS A 36 -0.10 22.15 -1.19
CA LYS A 36 -1.27 22.37 -2.03
C LYS A 36 -1.27 21.45 -3.26
N PHE A 37 -0.16 21.40 -3.99
CA PHE A 37 -0.01 20.54 -5.15
C PHE A 37 -0.27 19.05 -4.80
N ALA A 38 0.36 18.56 -3.76
CA ALA A 38 0.21 17.18 -3.32
C ALA A 38 -1.21 16.88 -2.80
N ALA A 39 -1.79 17.81 -2.02
CA ALA A 39 -3.14 17.66 -1.47
C ALA A 39 -4.23 17.67 -2.55
N ASP A 40 -4.07 18.47 -3.59
CA ASP A 40 -5.03 18.49 -4.73
C ASP A 40 -5.05 17.12 -5.43
N ILE A 41 -3.89 16.51 -5.67
CA ILE A 41 -3.79 15.19 -6.29
C ILE A 41 -4.34 14.11 -5.35
N LEU A 42 -3.94 14.12 -4.08
CA LEU A 42 -4.41 13.17 -3.09
C LEU A 42 -5.93 13.24 -2.92
N ASN A 43 -6.50 14.44 -2.83
CA ASN A 43 -7.94 14.62 -2.68
C ASN A 43 -8.73 14.16 -3.93
N GLN A 44 -8.18 14.36 -5.13
CA GLN A 44 -8.77 13.86 -6.36
C GLN A 44 -8.82 12.34 -6.38
N TRP A 45 -7.72 11.69 -5.99
CA TRP A 45 -7.64 10.23 -5.88
C TRP A 45 -8.60 9.68 -4.83
N VAL A 46 -8.62 10.27 -3.61
CA VAL A 46 -9.55 9.90 -2.53
C VAL A 46 -10.99 9.97 -3.00
N SER A 47 -11.36 11.05 -3.68
CA SER A 47 -12.71 11.21 -4.23
C SER A 47 -13.05 10.13 -5.25
N GLY A 48 -12.08 9.76 -6.11
CA GLY A 48 -12.23 8.65 -7.05
C GLY A 48 -12.47 7.32 -6.33
N VAL A 49 -11.57 6.95 -5.42
CA VAL A 49 -11.62 5.67 -4.69
C VAL A 49 -12.91 5.51 -3.88
N VAL A 50 -13.39 6.58 -3.24
CA VAL A 50 -14.65 6.52 -2.46
C VAL A 50 -15.85 6.12 -3.32
N TYR A 51 -15.92 6.60 -4.56
CA TYR A 51 -17.07 6.40 -5.46
C TYR A 51 -16.89 5.25 -6.46
N GLN A 52 -15.65 4.87 -6.79
CA GLN A 52 -15.38 3.79 -7.72
C GLN A 52 -15.32 2.43 -7.01
N GLU A 53 -15.79 1.40 -7.68
CA GLU A 53 -15.49 0.03 -7.26
C GLU A 53 -14.14 -0.41 -7.83
N PRO A 54 -13.39 -1.26 -7.11
CA PRO A 54 -12.19 -1.87 -7.67
C PRO A 54 -12.57 -2.72 -8.88
N ILE A 55 -11.64 -2.85 -9.82
CA ILE A 55 -11.84 -3.63 -11.05
C ILE A 55 -12.15 -5.08 -10.69
N ASP A 56 -13.20 -5.64 -11.30
CA ASP A 56 -13.63 -7.01 -11.04
C ASP A 56 -12.59 -8.06 -11.46
N GLY A 57 -12.45 -9.05 -10.65
CA GLY A 57 -11.65 -10.26 -10.92
C GLY A 57 -10.68 -10.59 -9.80
N PRO A 58 -10.32 -11.87 -9.70
CA PRO A 58 -9.31 -12.32 -8.74
C PRO A 58 -7.97 -11.63 -8.98
N GLY A 59 -7.34 -11.20 -7.90
CA GLY A 59 -6.04 -10.52 -7.96
C GLY A 59 -6.08 -9.14 -8.62
N ARG A 60 -7.24 -8.50 -8.72
CA ARG A 60 -7.39 -7.13 -9.23
C ARG A 60 -7.78 -6.21 -8.09
N THR A 61 -6.82 -5.44 -7.63
CA THR A 61 -6.93 -4.61 -6.43
C THR A 61 -6.84 -3.12 -6.70
N GLY A 62 -6.40 -2.73 -7.91
CA GLY A 62 -6.17 -1.34 -8.24
C GLY A 62 -7.44 -0.54 -8.56
N PHE A 63 -7.38 0.75 -8.31
CA PHE A 63 -8.41 1.74 -8.63
C PHE A 63 -7.99 2.67 -9.79
N LEU A 64 -6.73 2.63 -10.20
CA LEU A 64 -6.16 3.52 -11.21
C LEU A 64 -5.99 2.86 -12.58
N ASP A 65 -5.80 1.56 -12.62
CA ASP A 65 -5.65 0.78 -13.84
C ASP A 65 -6.13 -0.65 -13.66
N ILE A 66 -6.12 -1.42 -14.75
CA ILE A 66 -6.58 -2.82 -14.79
C ILE A 66 -5.50 -3.83 -14.32
N GLN A 67 -4.32 -3.36 -13.96
CA GLN A 67 -3.22 -4.25 -13.58
C GLN A 67 -3.33 -4.63 -12.11
N THR A 68 -2.99 -5.86 -11.80
CA THR A 68 -2.98 -6.41 -10.44
C THR A 68 -2.08 -5.61 -9.48
N LEU A 69 -1.01 -5.01 -9.99
CA LEU A 69 -0.10 -4.16 -9.22
C LEU A 69 -0.47 -2.67 -9.26
N GLY A 70 -1.71 -2.33 -9.63
CA GLY A 70 -2.18 -0.94 -9.63
C GLY A 70 -2.09 -0.29 -8.25
N ASP A 71 -2.34 -1.07 -7.20
CA ASP A 71 -2.22 -0.68 -5.79
C ASP A 71 -0.81 -0.19 -5.41
N GLU A 72 0.25 -0.72 -6.00
CA GLU A 72 1.61 -0.22 -5.77
C GLU A 72 1.78 1.24 -6.24
N LYS A 73 1.04 1.65 -7.27
CA LYS A 73 1.02 3.04 -7.76
C LYS A 73 0.20 3.98 -6.88
N GLU A 74 -0.69 3.43 -6.06
CA GLU A 74 -1.53 4.16 -5.11
C GLU A 74 -0.82 4.40 -3.78
N LYS A 75 0.06 3.50 -3.36
CA LYS A 75 0.80 3.60 -2.10
C LYS A 75 1.47 4.95 -1.87
N PRO A 76 2.13 5.60 -2.86
CA PRO A 76 2.73 6.92 -2.67
C PRO A 76 1.72 7.97 -2.15
N LEU A 77 0.47 7.92 -2.60
CA LEU A 77 -0.57 8.84 -2.13
C LEU A 77 -0.99 8.55 -0.69
N ILE A 78 -1.07 7.29 -0.32
CA ILE A 78 -1.35 6.89 1.08
C ILE A 78 -0.23 7.39 1.99
N LEU A 79 1.02 7.23 1.59
CA LEU A 79 2.17 7.73 2.35
C LEU A 79 2.23 9.27 2.39
N ALA A 80 1.82 9.94 1.31
CA ALA A 80 1.76 11.41 1.26
C ALA A 80 0.78 11.99 2.31
N TYR A 81 -0.26 11.26 2.66
CA TYR A 81 -1.24 11.68 3.66
C TYR A 81 -0.61 12.02 5.01
N ASP A 82 0.34 11.22 5.47
CA ASP A 82 1.01 11.44 6.75
C ASP A 82 1.76 12.79 6.77
N PHE A 83 2.51 13.09 5.73
CA PHE A 83 3.23 14.37 5.58
C PHE A 83 2.29 15.57 5.41
N LEU A 84 1.13 15.34 4.78
CA LEU A 84 0.15 16.39 4.48
C LEU A 84 -0.85 16.62 5.60
N TYR A 85 -0.95 15.73 6.58
CA TYR A 85 -2.00 15.77 7.59
C TYR A 85 -2.20 17.15 8.24
N PRO A 86 -1.12 17.87 8.68
CA PRO A 86 -1.29 19.22 9.25
C PRO A 86 -1.89 20.23 8.26
N TYR A 87 -1.52 20.13 6.98
CA TYR A 87 -2.05 20.99 5.92
C TYR A 87 -3.53 20.69 5.67
N LEU A 88 -3.89 19.40 5.56
CA LEU A 88 -5.27 18.96 5.33
C LEU A 88 -6.20 19.41 6.46
N VAL A 89 -5.75 19.31 7.71
CA VAL A 89 -6.47 19.82 8.88
C VAL A 89 -6.64 21.34 8.82
N LYS A 90 -5.55 22.06 8.56
CA LYS A 90 -5.54 23.53 8.48
C LYS A 90 -6.54 24.06 7.45
N TYR A 91 -6.63 23.42 6.30
CA TYR A 91 -7.49 23.83 5.20
C TYR A 91 -8.83 23.08 5.15
N LYS A 92 -9.17 22.33 6.22
CA LYS A 92 -10.47 21.68 6.42
C LYS A 92 -10.87 20.71 5.29
N TYR A 93 -9.91 19.93 4.80
CA TYR A 93 -10.23 18.84 3.88
C TYR A 93 -11.12 17.79 4.56
N PRO A 94 -12.00 17.08 3.81
CA PRO A 94 -12.96 16.11 4.37
C PRO A 94 -12.25 14.80 4.78
N LEU A 95 -11.60 14.80 5.95
CA LEU A 95 -10.74 13.69 6.41
C LEU A 95 -11.47 12.36 6.54
N GLU A 96 -12.81 12.36 6.72
CA GLU A 96 -13.62 11.16 6.72
C GLU A 96 -13.63 10.42 5.36
N ASN A 97 -13.42 11.13 4.26
CA ASN A 97 -13.30 10.50 2.94
C ASN A 97 -11.94 9.82 2.76
N TYR A 98 -10.89 10.36 3.37
CA TYR A 98 -9.58 9.72 3.40
C TYR A 98 -9.63 8.39 4.16
N ASP A 99 -10.25 8.37 5.34
CA ASP A 99 -10.48 7.14 6.11
C ASP A 99 -11.25 6.08 5.28
N LYS A 100 -12.34 6.50 4.61
CA LYS A 100 -13.12 5.60 3.74
C LYS A 100 -12.30 5.06 2.57
N ALA A 101 -11.50 5.90 1.92
CA ALA A 101 -10.65 5.49 0.81
C ALA A 101 -9.59 4.48 1.25
N PHE A 102 -8.89 4.77 2.35
CA PHE A 102 -7.86 3.87 2.87
C PHE A 102 -8.44 2.54 3.36
N GLU A 103 -9.60 2.56 4.02
CA GLU A 103 -10.31 1.34 4.40
C GLU A 103 -10.69 0.52 3.18
N LYS A 104 -11.20 1.17 2.13
CA LYS A 104 -11.60 0.48 0.89
C LYS A 104 -10.40 -0.16 0.19
N VAL A 105 -9.25 0.53 0.14
CA VAL A 105 -8.00 -0.04 -0.36
C VAL A 105 -7.57 -1.23 0.48
N ALA A 106 -7.50 -1.09 1.80
CA ALA A 106 -7.11 -2.17 2.71
C ALA A 106 -8.03 -3.38 2.57
N TRP A 107 -9.36 -3.17 2.51
CA TRP A 107 -10.33 -4.22 2.32
C TRP A 107 -10.15 -4.95 0.99
N THR A 108 -9.94 -4.21 -0.09
CA THR A 108 -9.76 -4.76 -1.42
C THR A 108 -8.51 -5.63 -1.49
N LEU A 109 -7.39 -5.15 -0.96
CA LEU A 109 -6.14 -5.90 -0.90
C LEU A 109 -6.29 -7.16 -0.05
N LEU A 110 -6.96 -7.05 1.09
CA LEU A 110 -7.11 -8.17 2.02
C LEU A 110 -7.96 -9.30 1.45
N PHE A 111 -9.04 -8.99 0.72
CA PHE A 111 -10.01 -9.98 0.27
C PHE A 111 -9.99 -10.28 -1.23
N ARG A 112 -9.33 -9.46 -2.03
CA ARG A 112 -9.20 -9.64 -3.49
C ARG A 112 -7.76 -9.72 -3.96
N GLY A 113 -6.78 -9.62 -3.06
CA GLY A 113 -5.36 -9.67 -3.35
C GLY A 113 -4.92 -10.98 -4.00
N TYR A 114 -3.69 -11.03 -4.41
CA TYR A 114 -3.12 -12.18 -5.11
C TYR A 114 -1.97 -12.81 -4.31
N THR A 115 -2.12 -14.06 -3.92
CA THR A 115 -1.18 -14.77 -3.04
C THR A 115 -0.14 -15.59 -3.79
N GLY A 116 -0.25 -15.72 -5.09
CA GLY A 116 0.42 -16.74 -5.89
C GLY A 116 1.90 -16.51 -6.21
N ASN A 117 2.45 -15.32 -5.98
CA ASN A 117 3.83 -14.98 -6.31
C ASN A 117 4.29 -13.70 -5.58
N ASN A 118 5.28 -12.98 -6.16
CA ASN A 118 5.82 -11.72 -5.63
C ASN A 118 4.79 -10.58 -5.51
N TRP A 119 3.63 -10.66 -6.14
CA TRP A 119 2.61 -9.61 -6.11
C TRP A 119 2.05 -9.41 -4.70
N PHE A 120 1.87 -10.50 -3.94
CA PHE A 120 1.43 -10.39 -2.56
C PHE A 120 2.35 -9.48 -1.72
N ALA A 121 3.65 -9.47 -2.00
CA ALA A 121 4.58 -8.64 -1.25
C ALA A 121 4.37 -7.14 -1.52
N ALA A 122 4.10 -6.77 -2.79
CA ALA A 122 3.73 -5.39 -3.15
C ALA A 122 2.41 -4.98 -2.48
N GLU A 123 1.39 -5.83 -2.59
CA GLU A 123 0.09 -5.63 -1.96
C GLU A 123 0.19 -5.52 -0.44
N SER A 124 1.03 -6.33 0.20
CA SER A 124 1.28 -6.29 1.65
C SER A 124 1.77 -4.93 2.12
N SER A 125 2.70 -4.31 1.41
CA SER A 125 3.22 -2.99 1.79
C SER A 125 2.16 -1.90 1.66
N THR A 126 1.29 -1.98 0.66
CA THR A 126 0.18 -1.05 0.47
C THR A 126 -0.93 -1.28 1.51
N LEU A 127 -1.24 -2.56 1.82
CA LEU A 127 -2.17 -2.92 2.89
C LEU A 127 -1.74 -2.33 4.24
N VAL A 128 -0.47 -2.51 4.60
CA VAL A 128 0.07 -1.98 5.87
C VAL A 128 0.01 -0.45 5.88
N ALA A 129 0.39 0.23 4.79
CA ALA A 129 0.31 1.68 4.69
C ALA A 129 -1.15 2.18 4.87
N ALA A 130 -2.10 1.56 4.16
CA ALA A 130 -3.51 1.91 4.25
C ALA A 130 -4.07 1.67 5.66
N ALA A 131 -3.77 0.52 6.25
CA ALA A 131 -4.22 0.18 7.60
C ALA A 131 -3.68 1.16 8.66
N LEU A 132 -2.39 1.49 8.62
CA LEU A 132 -1.76 2.43 9.56
C LEU A 132 -2.32 3.86 9.42
N SER A 133 -2.81 4.24 8.23
CA SER A 133 -3.40 5.56 7.97
C SER A 133 -4.84 5.70 8.50
N LEU A 134 -5.49 4.61 8.90
CA LEU A 134 -6.83 4.65 9.49
C LEU A 134 -6.83 5.30 10.88
N LYS A 135 -7.75 6.22 11.12
CA LYS A 135 -7.93 6.85 12.44
C LYS A 135 -8.54 5.91 13.46
N ASP A 136 -9.52 5.10 13.03
CA ASP A 136 -10.17 4.13 13.88
C ASP A 136 -9.20 3.00 14.25
N ALA A 137 -8.83 2.95 15.54
CA ALA A 137 -7.91 1.95 16.05
C ALA A 137 -8.43 0.51 15.93
N GLN A 138 -9.75 0.30 16.01
CA GLN A 138 -10.34 -1.04 15.88
C GLN A 138 -10.21 -1.52 14.43
N LYS A 139 -10.52 -0.67 13.45
CA LYS A 139 -10.33 -0.98 12.03
C LYS A 139 -8.86 -1.20 11.68
N ARG A 140 -7.99 -0.29 12.13
CA ARG A 140 -6.54 -0.45 11.95
C ARG A 140 -6.05 -1.80 12.47
N ASN A 141 -6.39 -2.14 13.71
CA ASN A 141 -5.98 -3.39 14.33
C ASN A 141 -6.58 -4.61 13.61
N PHE A 142 -7.81 -4.52 13.10
CA PHE A 142 -8.44 -5.57 12.32
C PHE A 142 -7.62 -5.92 11.06
N TYR A 143 -7.26 -4.92 10.25
CA TYR A 143 -6.49 -5.15 9.03
C TYR A 143 -5.05 -5.59 9.32
N LEU A 144 -4.41 -5.02 10.33
CA LEU A 144 -3.06 -5.42 10.71
C LEU A 144 -3.02 -6.83 11.32
N ASP A 145 -4.05 -7.26 12.04
CA ASP A 145 -4.12 -8.61 12.61
C ASP A 145 -4.14 -9.69 11.52
N PHE A 146 -4.81 -9.44 10.39
CA PHE A 146 -4.71 -10.35 9.25
C PHE A 146 -3.28 -10.41 8.72
N TYR A 147 -2.67 -9.27 8.43
CA TYR A 147 -1.30 -9.27 7.94
C TYR A 147 -0.31 -9.93 8.92
N LEU A 148 -0.46 -9.68 10.20
CA LEU A 148 0.49 -10.16 11.22
C LEU A 148 0.24 -11.61 11.63
N ASN A 149 -1.00 -12.11 11.59
CA ASN A 149 -1.36 -13.35 12.26
C ASN A 149 -2.23 -14.31 11.44
N ARG A 150 -3.00 -13.84 10.46
CA ARG A 150 -4.06 -14.63 9.83
C ARG A 150 -4.11 -14.46 8.31
N ASP A 151 -4.22 -15.56 7.59
CA ASP A 151 -4.44 -15.54 6.14
C ASP A 151 -5.92 -15.26 5.82
N THR A 152 -6.16 -14.59 4.68
CA THR A 152 -7.52 -14.38 4.14
C THR A 152 -7.74 -15.11 2.82
N VAL A 153 -6.91 -16.08 2.51
CA VAL A 153 -6.94 -16.75 1.21
C VAL A 153 -8.25 -17.55 1.04
N VAL A 154 -9.07 -17.15 0.07
CA VAL A 154 -10.29 -17.83 -0.36
C VAL A 154 -10.24 -17.95 -1.88
N ASP A 155 -10.31 -19.15 -2.42
CA ASP A 155 -10.29 -19.43 -3.87
C ASP A 155 -9.08 -18.79 -4.61
N GLY A 156 -7.93 -18.71 -3.94
CA GLY A 156 -6.71 -18.15 -4.50
C GLY A 156 -6.61 -16.62 -4.44
N CYS A 157 -7.64 -15.95 -3.93
CA CYS A 157 -7.64 -14.51 -3.67
C CYS A 157 -7.39 -14.22 -2.18
N GLY A 158 -6.94 -13.02 -1.88
CA GLY A 158 -6.69 -12.57 -0.51
C GLY A 158 -5.22 -12.31 -0.23
N GLN A 159 -4.86 -12.26 1.04
CA GLN A 159 -3.49 -12.02 1.50
C GLN A 159 -3.00 -13.17 2.37
N LEU A 160 -1.70 -13.46 2.24
CA LEU A 160 -1.00 -14.26 3.23
C LEU A 160 -0.62 -13.38 4.43
N SER A 161 -0.68 -13.96 5.60
CA SER A 161 -0.04 -13.35 6.77
C SER A 161 1.48 -13.42 6.64
N LEU A 162 2.18 -12.53 7.33
CA LEU A 162 3.64 -12.54 7.35
C LEU A 162 4.24 -13.87 7.82
N PRO A 163 3.69 -14.57 8.88
CA PRO A 163 4.13 -15.92 9.24
C PRO A 163 3.98 -16.95 8.11
N SER A 164 2.86 -16.92 7.39
CA SER A 164 2.61 -17.85 6.28
C SER A 164 3.51 -17.56 5.10
N ALA A 165 3.68 -16.30 4.76
CA ALA A 165 4.57 -15.85 3.71
C ALA A 165 6.03 -16.22 3.97
N SER A 166 6.49 -16.04 5.21
CA SER A 166 7.86 -16.40 5.62
C SER A 166 8.15 -17.90 5.44
N LYS A 167 7.17 -18.74 5.69
CA LYS A 167 7.29 -20.20 5.48
C LYS A 167 7.18 -20.62 4.02
N LEU A 168 6.27 -19.98 3.29
CA LEU A 168 5.96 -20.38 1.92
C LEU A 168 7.01 -19.88 0.92
N TRP A 169 7.42 -18.62 1.04
CA TRP A 169 8.19 -17.93 0.02
C TRP A 169 9.69 -17.81 0.30
N PHE A 170 10.14 -18.08 1.52
CA PHE A 170 11.56 -18.09 1.83
C PHE A 170 12.11 -19.50 1.94
N THR A 171 13.35 -19.68 1.50
CA THR A 171 14.16 -20.87 1.78
C THR A 171 14.73 -20.76 3.20
N PRO A 172 15.22 -21.87 3.79
CA PRO A 172 15.80 -21.84 5.14
C PRO A 172 17.01 -20.91 5.29
N ASP A 173 17.71 -20.62 4.22
CA ASP A 173 18.86 -19.70 4.15
C ASP A 173 18.47 -18.25 3.80
N GLY A 174 17.17 -17.95 3.77
CA GLY A 174 16.65 -16.58 3.63
C GLY A 174 16.43 -16.09 2.20
N HIS A 175 16.59 -16.95 1.19
CA HIS A 175 16.33 -16.54 -0.19
C HIS A 175 14.84 -16.64 -0.55
N TRP A 176 14.36 -15.68 -1.34
CA TRP A 176 13.05 -15.76 -1.96
C TRP A 176 13.02 -16.87 -3.01
N LYS A 177 11.97 -17.69 -3.01
CA LYS A 177 11.88 -18.92 -3.83
C LYS A 177 11.62 -18.72 -5.32
N GLU A 178 11.21 -17.54 -5.76
CA GLU A 178 11.04 -17.29 -7.18
C GLU A 178 12.40 -17.23 -7.90
N PRO A 179 12.53 -17.85 -9.10
CA PRO A 179 13.78 -17.86 -9.85
C PRO A 179 14.10 -16.52 -10.52
N GLY A 180 15.36 -16.36 -10.95
CA GLY A 180 15.71 -15.36 -11.95
C GLY A 180 15.88 -13.93 -11.46
N GLY A 181 16.31 -13.70 -10.22
CA GLY A 181 16.64 -12.34 -9.75
C GLY A 181 15.44 -11.57 -9.17
N TYR A 182 14.30 -12.20 -9.03
CA TYR A 182 13.12 -11.61 -8.38
C TYR A 182 13.26 -11.44 -6.86
N HIS A 183 14.33 -11.93 -6.25
CA HIS A 183 14.53 -11.87 -4.80
C HIS A 183 14.42 -10.43 -4.25
N ASN A 184 15.09 -9.47 -4.85
CA ASN A 184 15.17 -8.11 -4.32
C ASN A 184 13.82 -7.38 -4.30
N TYR A 185 12.98 -7.59 -5.30
CA TYR A 185 11.70 -6.89 -5.41
C TYR A 185 10.74 -7.26 -4.28
N PRO A 186 10.32 -8.52 -4.08
CA PRO A 186 9.38 -8.87 -3.03
C PRO A 186 9.95 -8.63 -1.62
N VAL A 187 11.23 -8.93 -1.41
CA VAL A 187 11.87 -8.71 -0.11
C VAL A 187 11.90 -7.23 0.24
N SER A 188 12.21 -6.33 -0.71
CA SER A 188 12.16 -4.89 -0.45
C SER A 188 10.76 -4.43 -0.05
N LYS A 189 9.69 -4.98 -0.64
CA LYS A 189 8.31 -4.63 -0.28
C LYS A 189 7.91 -5.13 1.10
N LEU A 190 8.35 -6.32 1.48
CA LEU A 190 8.14 -6.83 2.85
C LEU A 190 8.94 -6.03 3.88
N ILE A 191 10.16 -5.59 3.54
CA ILE A 191 10.95 -4.68 4.38
C ILE A 191 10.27 -3.31 4.51
N GLU A 192 9.71 -2.75 3.42
CA GLU A 192 8.92 -1.51 3.50
C GLU A 192 7.76 -1.64 4.50
N ALA A 193 7.00 -2.74 4.43
CA ALA A 193 5.93 -3.02 5.39
C ALA A 193 6.45 -3.15 6.82
N ALA A 194 7.55 -3.89 7.00
CA ALA A 194 8.18 -4.08 8.31
C ALA A 194 8.67 -2.76 8.91
N LEU A 195 9.31 -1.89 8.13
CA LEU A 195 9.76 -0.56 8.59
C LEU A 195 8.60 0.33 9.03
N MET A 196 7.48 0.33 8.30
CA MET A 196 6.28 1.06 8.70
C MET A 196 5.74 0.54 10.04
N LEU A 197 5.72 -0.76 10.24
CA LEU A 197 5.28 -1.39 11.48
C LEU A 197 6.25 -1.11 12.65
N GLU A 198 7.57 -1.22 12.44
CA GLU A 198 8.59 -0.87 13.45
C GLU A 198 8.42 0.58 13.94
N ASN A 199 8.19 1.53 13.04
CA ASN A 199 7.94 2.93 13.37
C ASN A 199 6.64 3.12 14.17
N ASN A 200 5.75 2.14 14.16
CA ASN A 200 4.51 2.10 14.95
C ASN A 200 4.58 1.17 16.18
N GLY A 201 5.78 0.77 16.60
CA GLY A 201 6.04 0.04 17.85
C GLY A 201 5.93 -1.49 17.74
N TYR A 202 5.78 -2.04 16.56
CA TYR A 202 5.85 -3.50 16.34
C TYR A 202 7.33 -3.93 16.24
N GLN A 203 7.63 -5.15 16.66
CA GLN A 203 9.01 -5.70 16.63
C GLN A 203 9.15 -6.75 15.54
N ILE A 204 8.97 -6.35 14.29
CA ILE A 204 8.89 -7.25 13.13
C ILE A 204 10.24 -7.91 12.85
N PHE A 205 11.32 -7.15 12.82
CA PHE A 205 12.65 -7.71 12.53
C PHE A 205 13.15 -8.66 13.61
N ASN A 206 12.73 -8.47 14.86
CA ASN A 206 13.03 -9.42 15.93
C ASN A 206 12.26 -10.74 15.76
N GLN A 207 11.01 -10.67 15.29
CA GLN A 207 10.16 -11.84 15.08
C GLN A 207 10.47 -12.56 13.76
N TYR A 208 10.86 -11.81 12.74
CA TYR A 208 11.14 -12.30 11.39
C TYR A 208 12.52 -11.86 10.89
N PRO A 209 13.61 -12.33 11.51
CA PRO A 209 14.98 -11.96 11.11
C PRO A 209 15.31 -12.37 9.67
N ILE A 210 14.55 -13.29 9.09
CA ILE A 210 14.69 -13.74 7.70
C ILE A 210 14.53 -12.58 6.69
N LEU A 211 13.86 -11.49 7.07
CA LEU A 211 13.71 -10.31 6.21
C LEU A 211 14.99 -9.50 6.07
N LEU A 212 16.01 -9.77 6.90
CA LEU A 212 17.29 -9.06 6.91
C LEU A 212 18.42 -9.85 6.22
N ASN A 213 18.15 -11.05 5.75
CA ASN A 213 19.11 -11.90 5.03
C ASN A 213 18.99 -11.69 3.52
#